data_b6f4ef49d729328d3fab368c7eec6338
#
_entry.id   b6f4ef49d729328d3fab368c7eec6338
#
_cell.length_a   1.000
_cell.length_b   1.000
_cell.length_c   1.000
_cell.angle_alpha   90.00
_cell.angle_beta   90.00
_cell.angle_gamma   90.00
#
_symmetry.space_group_name_H-M   'P 1'
#
loop_
_entity.id
_entity.type
_entity.pdbx_description
1 polymer ?
#
loop_
_entity_poly.entity_id
_entity_poly.type
_entity_poly.pdbx_seq_one_letter_code
_entity_poly.pdbx_strand_id
1 'polypeptide(L)'
;GRYTGELEFYCYGEGKAEAIRSLAQDRGIDLGSSYAYSDSATDLPMLRTVGHPVAVNPDKELRKEAEVKGWDIRDFRRPVRLRTRIVQTAAHPRTRVAAGLVAATAAAAIVLWLVVRSRLSDRRATPA
;
A
#
# COMPACT_ATOMS: atom_id res chain seq x y z
N GLY A 1 22.83 -27.78 10.97
CA GLY A 1 22.00 -28.18 9.83
C GLY A 1 22.36 -27.35 8.60
N ARG A 2 22.29 -27.95 7.43
CA ARG A 2 22.47 -27.28 6.14
C ARG A 2 21.09 -27.00 5.56
N TYR A 3 20.85 -25.80 5.05
CA TYR A 3 19.65 -25.51 4.26
C TYR A 3 19.78 -26.24 2.91
N THR A 4 18.82 -27.10 2.58
CA THR A 4 18.78 -27.86 1.32
C THR A 4 18.13 -27.07 0.18
N GLY A 5 17.36 -26.02 0.51
CA GLY A 5 16.53 -25.29 -0.46
C GLY A 5 15.19 -25.98 -0.76
N GLU A 6 14.94 -27.14 -0.18
CA GLU A 6 13.66 -27.84 -0.29
C GLU A 6 12.70 -27.36 0.80
N LEU A 7 11.44 -27.11 0.41
CA LEU A 7 10.36 -26.77 1.34
C LEU A 7 9.64 -28.07 1.74
N GLU A 8 9.77 -28.48 2.99
CA GLU A 8 9.03 -29.63 3.52
C GLU A 8 7.53 -29.35 3.63
N PHE A 9 7.17 -28.09 3.91
CA PHE A 9 5.78 -27.68 4.06
C PHE A 9 5.58 -26.22 3.63
N TYR A 10 4.62 -26.00 2.71
CA TYR A 10 4.25 -24.66 2.26
C TYR A 10 3.06 -24.14 3.07
N CYS A 11 3.34 -23.32 4.09
CA CYS A 11 2.35 -22.78 5.01
C CYS A 11 1.58 -21.60 4.40
N TYR A 12 0.68 -21.87 3.45
CA TYR A 12 -0.16 -20.89 2.76
C TYR A 12 -1.61 -21.37 2.68
N GLY A 13 -2.58 -20.47 2.88
CA GLY A 13 -4.00 -20.78 2.79
C GLY A 13 -4.39 -21.97 3.69
N GLU A 14 -4.87 -23.07 3.07
CA GLU A 14 -5.26 -24.29 3.81
C GLU A 14 -4.09 -24.92 4.57
N GLY A 15 -2.85 -24.80 4.07
CA GLY A 15 -1.67 -25.29 4.78
C GLY A 15 -1.49 -24.66 6.16
N LYS A 16 -1.84 -23.37 6.34
CA LYS A 16 -1.83 -22.75 7.68
C LYS A 16 -2.88 -23.37 8.61
N ALA A 17 -4.06 -23.66 8.09
CA ALA A 17 -5.12 -24.28 8.87
C ALA A 17 -4.72 -25.69 9.33
N GLU A 18 -4.11 -26.47 8.46
CA GLU A 18 -3.62 -27.81 8.76
C GLU A 18 -2.50 -27.78 9.81
N ALA A 19 -1.51 -26.87 9.65
CA ALA A 19 -0.43 -26.70 10.62
C ALA A 19 -0.96 -26.36 12.01
N ILE A 20 -1.98 -25.51 12.10
CA ILE A 20 -2.61 -25.13 13.38
C ILE A 20 -3.35 -26.30 13.99
N ARG A 21 -4.09 -27.07 13.20
CA ARG A 21 -4.80 -28.27 13.69
C ARG A 21 -3.81 -29.31 14.24
N SER A 22 -2.74 -29.58 13.51
CA SER A 22 -1.67 -30.51 13.94
C SER A 22 -1.03 -30.03 15.24
N LEU A 23 -0.62 -28.76 15.30
CA LEU A 23 -0.02 -28.18 16.50
C LEU A 23 -0.97 -28.25 17.71
N ALA A 24 -2.26 -27.98 17.49
CA ALA A 24 -3.26 -28.04 18.55
C ALA A 24 -3.43 -29.45 19.07
N GLN A 25 -3.46 -30.43 18.18
CA GLN A 25 -3.54 -31.86 18.55
C GLN A 25 -2.30 -32.30 19.34
N ASP A 26 -1.10 -31.97 18.87
CA ASP A 26 0.16 -32.36 19.49
C ASP A 26 0.35 -31.73 20.86
N ARG A 27 -0.20 -30.54 21.09
CA ARG A 27 -0.03 -29.78 22.33
C ARG A 27 -1.25 -29.71 23.22
N GLY A 28 -2.36 -30.36 22.86
CA GLY A 28 -3.59 -30.32 23.62
C GLY A 28 -4.22 -28.92 23.71
N ILE A 29 -4.10 -28.10 22.65
CA ILE A 29 -4.62 -26.73 22.60
C ILE A 29 -6.09 -26.78 22.16
N ASP A 30 -6.98 -26.14 22.92
CA ASP A 30 -8.38 -25.96 22.54
C ASP A 30 -8.51 -24.84 21.50
N LEU A 31 -8.77 -25.22 20.26
CA LEU A 31 -8.99 -24.27 19.14
C LEU A 31 -10.28 -23.47 19.33
N GLY A 32 -11.30 -24.01 20.01
CA GLY A 32 -12.53 -23.29 20.30
C GLY A 32 -12.32 -22.06 21.20
N SER A 33 -11.34 -22.13 22.10
CA SER A 33 -10.95 -21.01 22.97
C SER A 33 -9.78 -20.19 22.44
N SER A 34 -9.28 -20.50 21.24
CA SER A 34 -8.11 -19.85 20.64
C SER A 34 -8.48 -18.67 19.76
N TYR A 35 -7.54 -17.72 19.63
CA TYR A 35 -7.64 -16.54 18.77
C TYR A 35 -6.73 -16.67 17.55
N ALA A 36 -7.20 -16.24 16.38
CA ALA A 36 -6.38 -16.06 15.19
C ALA A 36 -6.60 -14.67 14.61
N TYR A 37 -5.53 -14.05 14.13
CA TYR A 37 -5.52 -12.70 13.60
C TYR A 37 -4.99 -12.71 12.17
N SER A 38 -5.68 -12.03 11.23
CA SER A 38 -5.18 -11.84 9.87
C SER A 38 -5.75 -10.58 9.23
N ASP A 39 -5.06 -10.07 8.18
CA ASP A 39 -5.47 -8.96 7.34
C ASP A 39 -5.86 -9.39 5.92
N SER A 40 -5.67 -10.66 5.56
CA SER A 40 -5.87 -11.18 4.21
C SER A 40 -6.90 -12.31 4.12
N ALA A 41 -7.70 -12.28 3.04
CA ALA A 41 -8.65 -13.35 2.72
C ALA A 41 -7.98 -14.70 2.44
N THR A 42 -6.69 -14.73 2.09
CA THR A 42 -5.95 -15.99 1.92
C THR A 42 -5.86 -16.82 3.21
N ASP A 43 -6.07 -16.19 4.36
CA ASP A 43 -6.05 -16.82 5.67
C ASP A 43 -7.44 -17.22 6.20
N LEU A 44 -8.47 -17.13 5.38
CA LEU A 44 -9.83 -17.57 5.72
C LEU A 44 -9.87 -19.02 6.25
N PRO A 45 -9.15 -20.00 5.65
CA PRO A 45 -9.11 -21.35 6.19
C PRO A 45 -8.57 -21.39 7.62
N MET A 46 -7.50 -20.64 7.91
CA MET A 46 -6.93 -20.52 9.25
C MET A 46 -7.90 -19.89 10.24
N LEU A 47 -8.51 -18.76 9.87
CA LEU A 47 -9.47 -18.05 10.72
C LEU A 47 -10.70 -18.90 11.07
N ARG A 48 -11.12 -19.79 10.18
CA ARG A 48 -12.25 -20.71 10.40
C ARG A 48 -11.93 -21.86 11.33
N THR A 49 -10.65 -22.12 11.67
CA THR A 49 -10.28 -23.22 12.57
C THR A 49 -10.37 -22.87 14.03
N VAL A 50 -10.45 -21.59 14.37
CA VAL A 50 -10.45 -21.10 15.75
C VAL A 50 -11.82 -20.58 16.17
N GLY A 51 -12.07 -20.57 17.47
CA GLY A 51 -13.33 -20.05 18.02
C GLY A 51 -13.41 -18.52 18.01
N HIS A 52 -12.26 -17.81 18.02
CA HIS A 52 -12.21 -16.35 18.07
C HIS A 52 -11.38 -15.77 16.92
N PRO A 53 -11.89 -15.79 15.67
CA PRO A 53 -11.24 -15.16 14.55
C PRO A 53 -11.34 -13.62 14.62
N VAL A 54 -10.24 -12.91 14.34
CA VAL A 54 -10.17 -11.45 14.36
C VAL A 54 -9.57 -10.94 13.05
N ALA A 55 -10.33 -10.14 12.31
CA ALA A 55 -9.87 -9.50 11.08
C ALA A 55 -9.24 -8.14 11.42
N VAL A 56 -7.92 -7.99 11.17
CA VAL A 56 -7.15 -6.79 11.52
C VAL A 56 -6.78 -6.01 10.26
N ASN A 57 -7.25 -4.78 10.12
CA ASN A 57 -7.10 -3.99 8.89
C ASN A 57 -7.40 -4.80 7.62
N PRO A 58 -8.50 -5.57 7.57
CA PRO A 58 -8.73 -6.58 6.56
C PRO A 58 -8.78 -6.01 5.14
N ASP A 59 -8.36 -6.82 4.17
CA ASP A 59 -8.68 -6.58 2.77
C ASP A 59 -10.19 -6.64 2.53
N LYS A 60 -10.62 -6.26 1.31
CA LYS A 60 -12.06 -6.13 0.99
C LYS A 60 -12.81 -7.46 1.12
N GLU A 61 -12.17 -8.55 0.74
CA GLU A 61 -12.78 -9.89 0.74
C GLU A 61 -12.89 -10.45 2.16
N LEU A 62 -11.82 -10.36 2.94
CA LEU A 62 -11.83 -10.76 4.35
C LEU A 62 -12.84 -9.95 5.16
N ARG A 63 -12.95 -8.63 4.92
CA ARG A 63 -13.93 -7.78 5.60
C ARG A 63 -15.35 -8.25 5.35
N LYS A 64 -15.69 -8.52 4.08
CA LYS A 64 -17.02 -9.02 3.70
C LYS A 64 -17.35 -10.34 4.41
N GLU A 65 -16.42 -11.27 4.44
CA GLU A 65 -16.61 -12.58 5.12
C GLU A 65 -16.75 -12.40 6.64
N ALA A 66 -15.93 -11.54 7.24
CA ALA A 66 -15.99 -11.23 8.67
C ALA A 66 -17.33 -10.61 9.07
N GLU A 67 -17.86 -9.68 8.28
CA GLU A 67 -19.17 -9.05 8.48
C GLU A 67 -20.31 -10.11 8.40
N VAL A 68 -20.27 -10.97 7.37
CA VAL A 68 -21.27 -12.03 7.20
C VAL A 68 -21.26 -13.02 8.35
N LYS A 69 -20.07 -13.35 8.88
CA LYS A 69 -19.91 -14.34 9.97
C LYS A 69 -19.94 -13.74 11.38
N GLY A 70 -20.03 -12.42 11.49
CA GLY A 70 -20.01 -11.72 12.79
C GLY A 70 -18.67 -11.83 13.52
N TRP A 71 -17.55 -11.91 12.77
CA TRP A 71 -16.20 -11.93 13.35
C TRP A 71 -15.80 -10.55 13.85
N ASP A 72 -14.89 -10.51 14.84
CA ASP A 72 -14.34 -9.24 15.33
C ASP A 72 -13.48 -8.56 14.25
N ILE A 73 -13.75 -7.28 13.97
CA ILE A 73 -13.01 -6.47 12.99
C ILE A 73 -12.32 -5.33 13.73
N ARG A 74 -10.99 -5.21 13.56
CA ARG A 74 -10.18 -4.17 14.19
C ARG A 74 -9.44 -3.35 13.17
N ASP A 75 -9.80 -2.08 13.02
CA ASP A 75 -9.15 -1.13 12.12
C ASP A 75 -8.17 -0.25 12.90
N PHE A 76 -6.87 -0.49 12.71
CA PHE A 76 -5.78 0.29 13.30
C PHE A 76 -5.22 1.37 12.36
N ARG A 77 -5.78 1.52 11.16
CA ARG A 77 -5.34 2.54 10.20
C ARG A 77 -5.69 3.92 10.71
N ARG A 78 -4.70 4.69 11.12
CA ARG A 78 -4.87 6.14 11.25
C ARG A 78 -4.97 6.72 9.84
N PRO A 79 -6.05 7.43 9.46
CA PRO A 79 -6.13 8.08 8.16
C PRO A 79 -5.02 9.13 8.07
N VAL A 80 -3.97 8.83 7.31
CA VAL A 80 -2.93 9.82 7.00
C VAL A 80 -3.57 10.81 6.04
N ARG A 81 -3.85 12.03 6.51
CA ARG A 81 -4.42 13.08 5.66
C ARG A 81 -3.46 13.32 4.49
N LEU A 82 -3.96 13.29 3.26
CA LEU A 82 -3.19 13.51 2.03
C LEU A 82 -2.32 14.78 2.12
N ARG A 83 -2.82 15.82 2.78
CA ARG A 83 -2.11 17.08 3.04
C ARG A 83 -0.76 16.87 3.76
N THR A 84 -0.70 15.93 4.71
CA THR A 84 0.54 15.64 5.44
C THR A 84 1.58 14.96 4.54
N ARG A 85 1.15 14.10 3.60
CA ARG A 85 2.06 13.47 2.63
C ARG A 85 2.65 14.47 1.64
N ILE A 86 1.85 15.40 1.12
CA ILE A 86 2.31 16.44 0.16
C ILE A 86 3.35 17.35 0.84
N VAL A 87 3.10 17.78 2.07
CA VAL A 87 4.05 18.64 2.81
C VAL A 87 5.37 17.93 3.10
N GLN A 88 5.34 16.62 3.46
CA GLN A 88 6.56 15.85 3.71
C GLN A 88 7.39 15.62 2.44
N THR A 89 6.74 15.40 1.29
CA THR A 89 7.44 15.23 0.00
C THR A 89 8.05 16.56 -0.48
N ALA A 90 7.35 17.69 -0.27
CA ALA A 90 7.86 19.02 -0.61
C ALA A 90 8.97 19.52 0.32
N ALA A 91 9.12 18.94 1.52
CA ALA A 91 10.17 19.30 2.47
C ALA A 91 11.53 18.62 2.16
N HIS A 92 11.60 17.68 1.24
CA HIS A 92 12.88 17.05 0.87
C HIS A 92 13.77 18.06 0.12
N PRO A 93 15.03 18.29 0.57
CA PRO A 93 15.93 19.30 -0.05
C PRO A 93 16.21 19.04 -1.53
N ARG A 94 16.19 17.77 -1.97
CA ARG A 94 16.38 17.39 -3.39
C ARG A 94 15.21 17.79 -4.30
N THR A 95 13.97 17.83 -3.80
CA THR A 95 12.80 18.25 -4.59
C THR A 95 12.75 19.76 -4.80
N ARG A 96 13.30 20.56 -3.87
CA ARG A 96 13.39 22.01 -4.02
C ARG A 96 14.35 22.43 -5.16
N VAL A 97 15.46 21.72 -5.33
CA VAL A 97 16.41 21.97 -6.41
C VAL A 97 15.80 21.62 -7.77
N ALA A 98 15.09 20.49 -7.87
CA ALA A 98 14.42 20.09 -9.12
C ALA A 98 13.28 21.05 -9.51
N ALA A 99 12.48 21.51 -8.55
CA ALA A 99 11.41 22.48 -8.78
C ALA A 99 11.96 23.84 -9.24
N GLY A 100 13.09 24.28 -8.68
CA GLY A 100 13.76 25.53 -9.09
C GLY A 100 14.29 25.46 -10.52
N LEU A 101 14.88 24.35 -10.93
CA LEU A 101 15.39 24.14 -12.29
C LEU A 101 14.26 24.12 -13.34
N VAL A 102 13.15 23.47 -13.07
CA VAL A 102 11.98 23.45 -13.96
C VAL A 102 11.36 24.82 -14.12
N ALA A 103 11.24 25.59 -13.03
CA ALA A 103 10.73 26.96 -13.09
C ALA A 103 11.65 27.91 -13.88
N ALA A 104 12.96 27.78 -13.74
CA ALA A 104 13.95 28.60 -14.48
C ALA A 104 13.92 28.29 -15.98
N THR A 105 13.80 27.04 -16.38
CA THR A 105 13.73 26.68 -17.81
C THR A 105 12.41 27.12 -18.45
N ALA A 106 11.29 27.06 -17.75
CA ALA A 106 10.01 27.56 -18.25
C ALA A 106 10.03 29.08 -18.43
N ALA A 107 10.59 29.83 -17.49
CA ALA A 107 10.73 31.29 -17.60
C ALA A 107 11.62 31.70 -18.79
N ALA A 108 12.76 31.04 -19.00
CA ALA A 108 13.63 31.27 -20.13
C ALA A 108 12.96 31.01 -21.49
N ALA A 109 12.16 29.93 -21.58
CA ALA A 109 11.40 29.60 -22.77
C ALA A 109 10.32 30.65 -23.09
N ILE A 110 9.64 31.19 -22.10
CA ILE A 110 8.64 32.26 -22.27
C ILE A 110 9.30 33.54 -22.76
N VAL A 111 10.42 33.96 -22.17
CA VAL A 111 11.15 35.15 -22.57
C VAL A 111 11.65 35.00 -24.02
N LEU A 112 12.23 33.88 -24.39
CA LEU A 112 12.67 33.61 -25.74
C LEU A 112 11.50 33.66 -26.73
N TRP A 113 10.38 33.08 -26.39
CA TRP A 113 9.18 33.12 -27.24
C TRP A 113 8.65 34.54 -27.43
N LEU A 114 8.63 35.38 -26.39
CA LEU A 114 8.23 36.77 -26.48
C LEU A 114 9.16 37.59 -27.37
N VAL A 115 10.48 37.41 -27.28
CA VAL A 115 11.49 38.10 -28.11
C VAL A 115 11.38 37.67 -29.57
N VAL A 116 11.20 36.39 -29.85
CA VAL A 116 11.01 35.90 -31.24
C VAL A 116 9.72 36.46 -31.82
N ARG A 117 8.64 36.45 -31.05
CA ARG A 117 7.34 36.97 -31.48
C ARG A 117 7.39 38.47 -31.79
N SER A 118 8.05 39.29 -30.96
CA SER A 118 8.21 40.74 -31.21
C SER A 118 9.01 41.01 -32.48
N ARG A 119 10.10 40.26 -32.71
CA ARG A 119 10.92 40.40 -33.92
C ARG A 119 10.19 39.99 -35.21
N LEU A 120 9.27 39.03 -35.14
CA LEU A 120 8.45 38.61 -36.27
C LEU A 120 7.33 39.63 -36.57
N SER A 121 6.79 40.32 -35.56
CA SER A 121 5.78 41.37 -35.76
C SER A 121 6.40 42.63 -36.41
N ASP A 122 7.61 43.04 -36.01
CA ASP A 122 8.32 44.18 -36.59
C ASP A 122 8.66 43.98 -38.08
N ARG A 123 8.96 42.74 -38.50
CA ARG A 123 9.22 42.43 -39.91
C ARG A 123 7.97 42.48 -40.81
N ARG A 124 6.76 42.49 -40.26
CA ARG A 124 5.48 42.60 -40.99
C ARG A 124 4.99 44.05 -41.10
N ALA A 125 5.62 44.96 -40.38
CA ALA A 125 5.21 46.37 -40.33
C ALA A 125 6.00 47.31 -41.27
N THR A 126 6.88 46.81 -42.15
CA THR A 126 7.57 47.62 -43.13
C THR A 126 6.89 47.46 -44.49
N PRO A 127 5.98 48.37 -44.90
CA PRO A 127 5.51 48.46 -46.28
C PRO A 127 6.57 49.13 -47.13
N ALA A 128 6.75 48.69 -48.37
CA ALA A 128 7.58 49.32 -49.41
C ALA A 128 6.96 50.63 -49.86
#